data_b0e716ef07ad0e57128552ea29b0a9f2
#
_entry.id   b0e716ef07ad0e57128552ea29b0a9f2
#
_cell.length_a   1.000
_cell.length_b   1.000
_cell.length_c   1.000
_cell.angle_alpha   90.00
_cell.angle_beta   90.00
_cell.angle_gamma   90.00
#
_symmetry.space_group_name_H-M   'P 1'
#
loop_
_entity.id
_entity.type
_entity.pdbx_description
1 polymer ?
#
loop_
_entity_poly.entity_id
_entity_poly.type
_entity_poly.pdbx_seq_one_letter_code
_entity_poly.pdbx_strand_id
1 'polypeptide(L)'
;MNDIQNREDVALLVNTFYTKVRANDELGPIFNTAIKDWDSHLIHLTNFWESQLFRKNVFSGNPLKKHVEVDKNNNNQITNDLFGLWLQFWLGTIDELFEGQLANLAKDRARNIASFMFMEIFRSRQEK
;
A
#
# COMPACT_ATOMS: atom_id res chain seq x y z
N MET A 1 -14.77 17.55 -5.15
CA MET A 1 -13.88 16.87 -4.17
C MET A 1 -12.68 17.76 -3.89
N ASN A 2 -12.23 17.72 -2.66
CA ASN A 2 -11.01 18.44 -2.26
C ASN A 2 -9.78 17.56 -2.45
N ASP A 3 -8.61 18.21 -2.50
CA ASP A 3 -7.34 17.51 -2.47
C ASP A 3 -7.04 17.02 -1.04
N ILE A 4 -6.06 16.15 -0.90
CA ILE A 4 -5.56 15.69 0.39
C ILE A 4 -4.90 16.86 1.08
N GLN A 5 -5.29 17.18 2.33
CA GLN A 5 -4.86 18.40 3.00
C GLN A 5 -4.09 18.14 4.29
N ASN A 6 -4.32 17.00 4.96
CA ASN A 6 -3.77 16.76 6.29
C ASN A 6 -3.67 15.26 6.57
N ARG A 7 -3.18 14.92 7.77
CA ARG A 7 -3.02 13.54 8.20
C ARG A 7 -4.36 12.80 8.26
N GLU A 8 -5.41 13.48 8.68
CA GLU A 8 -6.75 12.86 8.77
C GLU A 8 -7.23 12.40 7.41
N ASP A 9 -6.94 13.17 6.36
CA ASP A 9 -7.26 12.78 4.99
C ASP A 9 -6.45 11.55 4.56
N VAL A 10 -5.16 11.52 4.92
CA VAL A 10 -4.32 10.35 4.64
C VAL A 10 -4.85 9.12 5.38
N ALA A 11 -5.23 9.27 6.63
CA ALA A 11 -5.79 8.17 7.42
C ALA A 11 -7.10 7.66 6.81
N LEU A 12 -7.97 8.55 6.36
CA LEU A 12 -9.21 8.17 5.69
C LEU A 12 -8.92 7.35 4.42
N LEU A 13 -7.98 7.82 3.61
CA LEU A 13 -7.58 7.13 2.38
C LEU A 13 -7.04 5.72 2.69
N VAL A 14 -6.10 5.63 3.64
CA VAL A 14 -5.46 4.35 4.00
C VAL A 14 -6.50 3.37 4.56
N ASN A 15 -7.36 3.83 5.47
CA ASN A 15 -8.35 2.97 6.09
C ASN A 15 -9.41 2.49 5.10
N THR A 16 -9.88 3.38 4.22
CA THR A 16 -10.87 3.03 3.20
C THR A 16 -10.29 2.01 2.23
N PHE A 17 -9.06 2.24 1.78
CA PHE A 17 -8.36 1.34 0.88
C PHE A 17 -8.20 -0.06 1.49
N TYR A 18 -7.71 -0.16 2.72
CA TYR A 18 -7.49 -1.47 3.33
C TYR A 18 -8.78 -2.18 3.72
N THR A 19 -9.88 -1.46 3.95
CA THR A 19 -11.19 -2.09 4.08
C THR A 19 -11.53 -2.88 2.82
N LYS A 20 -11.26 -2.31 1.65
CA LYS A 20 -11.48 -2.99 0.36
C LYS A 20 -10.52 -4.17 0.17
N VAL A 21 -9.25 -3.98 0.47
CA VAL A 21 -8.23 -5.03 0.33
C VAL A 21 -8.57 -6.24 1.20
N ARG A 22 -8.94 -6.00 2.46
CA ARG A 22 -9.24 -7.07 3.41
C ARG A 22 -10.49 -7.87 3.03
N ALA A 23 -11.41 -7.24 2.33
CA ALA A 23 -12.65 -7.88 1.87
C ALA A 23 -12.51 -8.57 0.52
N ASN A 24 -11.41 -8.33 -0.20
CA ASN A 24 -11.17 -8.93 -1.51
C ASN A 24 -10.80 -10.40 -1.39
N ASP A 25 -11.33 -11.25 -2.26
CA ASP A 25 -11.13 -12.70 -2.20
C ASP A 25 -9.69 -13.13 -2.48
N GLU A 26 -8.93 -12.34 -3.24
CA GLU A 26 -7.55 -12.67 -3.59
C GLU A 26 -6.54 -12.01 -2.66
N LEU A 27 -6.73 -10.72 -2.35
CA LEU A 27 -5.80 -9.96 -1.51
C LEU A 27 -6.05 -10.19 -0.01
N GLY A 28 -7.32 -10.31 0.38
CA GLY A 28 -7.69 -10.44 1.79
C GLY A 28 -6.98 -11.58 2.51
N PRO A 29 -7.00 -12.81 1.97
CA PRO A 29 -6.33 -13.93 2.65
C PRO A 29 -4.83 -13.72 2.87
N ILE A 30 -4.14 -13.11 1.90
CA ILE A 30 -2.71 -12.84 1.99
C ILE A 30 -2.44 -11.83 3.11
N PHE A 31 -3.14 -10.70 3.08
CA PHE A 31 -2.92 -9.62 4.05
C PHE A 31 -3.42 -9.99 5.45
N ASN A 32 -4.58 -10.62 5.55
CA ASN A 32 -5.13 -10.99 6.85
C ASN A 32 -4.31 -12.07 7.56
N THR A 33 -3.64 -12.94 6.80
CA THR A 33 -2.72 -13.93 7.36
C THR A 33 -1.42 -13.27 7.83
N ALA A 34 -0.89 -12.33 7.05
CA ALA A 34 0.40 -11.71 7.33
C ALA A 34 0.32 -10.65 8.45
N ILE A 35 -0.80 -9.94 8.55
CA ILE A 35 -0.94 -8.82 9.47
C ILE A 35 -1.78 -9.25 10.66
N LYS A 36 -1.16 -9.24 11.85
CA LYS A 36 -1.82 -9.65 13.09
C LYS A 36 -2.47 -8.48 13.82
N ASP A 37 -1.85 -7.30 13.76
CA ASP A 37 -2.32 -6.08 14.42
C ASP A 37 -2.62 -5.04 13.37
N TRP A 38 -3.86 -5.03 12.89
CA TRP A 38 -4.29 -4.10 11.87
C TRP A 38 -4.25 -2.65 12.33
N ASP A 39 -4.58 -2.39 13.60
CA ASP A 39 -4.59 -1.02 14.10
C ASP A 39 -3.20 -0.39 14.01
N SER A 40 -2.18 -1.09 14.49
CA SER A 40 -0.80 -0.61 14.39
C SER A 40 -0.33 -0.51 12.95
N HIS A 41 -0.70 -1.48 12.11
CA HIS A 41 -0.30 -1.48 10.70
C HIS A 41 -0.88 -0.28 9.95
N LEU A 42 -2.15 0.04 10.19
CA LEU A 42 -2.80 1.17 9.53
C LEU A 42 -2.19 2.50 9.98
N ILE A 43 -1.82 2.64 11.26
CA ILE A 43 -1.12 3.81 11.74
C ILE A 43 0.24 3.95 11.06
N HIS A 44 0.96 2.84 10.94
CA HIS A 44 2.28 2.81 10.30
C HIS A 44 2.20 3.22 8.82
N LEU A 45 1.19 2.73 8.11
CA LEU A 45 0.97 3.08 6.70
C LEU A 45 0.52 4.53 6.54
N THR A 46 -0.27 5.04 7.48
CA THR A 46 -0.65 6.45 7.50
C THR A 46 0.60 7.32 7.65
N ASN A 47 1.51 6.94 8.55
CA ASN A 47 2.80 7.62 8.70
C ASN A 47 3.62 7.60 7.42
N PHE A 48 3.68 6.44 6.76
CA PHE A 48 4.40 6.30 5.49
C PHE A 48 3.84 7.25 4.43
N TRP A 49 2.53 7.24 4.22
CA TRP A 49 1.91 8.08 3.19
C TRP A 49 1.97 9.56 3.53
N GLU A 50 1.86 9.91 4.82
CA GLU A 50 2.05 11.29 5.24
C GLU A 50 3.47 11.77 4.88
N SER A 51 4.49 10.93 5.10
CA SER A 51 5.87 11.24 4.70
C SER A 51 6.00 11.44 3.20
N GLN A 52 5.35 10.58 2.41
CA GLN A 52 5.42 10.66 0.96
C GLN A 52 4.77 11.93 0.40
N LEU A 53 3.65 12.35 0.99
CA LEU A 53 2.85 13.45 0.45
C LEU A 53 3.24 14.80 1.03
N PHE A 54 3.65 14.85 2.29
CA PHE A 54 3.96 16.11 2.98
C PHE A 54 5.44 16.26 3.32
N ARG A 55 6.26 15.29 2.94
CA ARG A 55 7.71 15.28 3.21
C ARG A 55 8.04 15.36 4.70
N LYS A 56 7.18 14.79 5.54
CA LYS A 56 7.40 14.71 6.98
C LYS A 56 8.18 13.45 7.31
N ASN A 57 9.08 13.55 8.27
CA ASN A 57 9.91 12.40 8.67
C ASN A 57 9.28 11.69 9.86
N VAL A 58 8.08 11.13 9.65
CA VAL A 58 7.32 10.42 10.69
C VAL A 58 7.31 8.91 10.50
N PHE A 59 7.80 8.43 9.35
CA PHE A 59 7.84 7.01 9.04
C PHE A 59 9.17 6.40 9.42
N SER A 60 9.12 5.20 10.01
CA SER A 60 10.30 4.38 10.25
C SER A 60 10.01 2.95 9.78
N GLY A 61 11.04 2.26 9.31
CA GLY A 61 10.91 0.91 8.80
C GLY A 61 11.08 0.83 7.29
N ASN A 62 10.91 -0.35 6.74
CA ASN A 62 11.12 -0.60 5.33
C ASN A 62 9.94 -1.39 4.75
N PRO A 63 8.95 -0.73 4.12
CA PRO A 63 7.78 -1.43 3.58
C PRO A 63 8.16 -2.40 2.46
N LEU A 64 9.19 -2.08 1.68
CA LEU A 64 9.67 -2.98 0.63
C LEU A 64 10.12 -4.32 1.20
N LYS A 65 10.92 -4.27 2.27
CA LYS A 65 11.39 -5.49 2.94
C LYS A 65 10.23 -6.31 3.47
N LYS A 66 9.24 -5.66 4.09
CA LYS A 66 8.07 -6.34 4.63
C LYS A 66 7.25 -7.01 3.55
N HIS A 67 7.12 -6.40 2.38
CA HIS A 67 6.39 -7.00 1.26
C HIS A 67 7.12 -8.24 0.70
N VAL A 68 8.44 -8.20 0.67
CA VAL A 68 9.24 -9.37 0.28
C VAL A 68 9.04 -10.51 1.28
N GLU A 69 9.02 -10.21 2.58
CA GLU A 69 8.76 -11.21 3.62
C GLU A 69 7.37 -11.82 3.49
N VAL A 70 6.35 -11.01 3.21
CA VAL A 70 4.98 -11.48 3.00
C VAL A 70 4.92 -12.46 1.82
N ASP A 71 5.58 -12.13 0.69
CA ASP A 71 5.65 -13.04 -0.45
C ASP A 71 6.27 -14.38 -0.07
N LYS A 72 7.40 -14.36 0.64
CA LYS A 72 8.07 -15.58 1.08
C LYS A 72 7.21 -16.40 2.02
N ASN A 73 6.52 -15.75 2.97
CA ASN A 73 5.66 -16.42 3.93
C ASN A 73 4.42 -17.04 3.29
N ASN A 74 4.03 -16.58 2.12
CA ASN A 74 2.90 -17.10 1.35
C ASN A 74 3.35 -17.98 0.17
N ASN A 75 4.52 -18.63 0.29
CA ASN A 75 5.06 -19.54 -0.71
C ASN A 75 5.26 -18.87 -2.07
N ASN A 76 5.66 -17.58 -2.05
CA ASN A 76 5.90 -16.80 -3.26
C ASN A 76 4.66 -16.70 -4.16
N GLN A 77 3.48 -16.55 -3.56
CA GLN A 77 2.22 -16.48 -4.30
C GLN A 77 1.82 -15.07 -4.75
N ILE A 78 2.54 -14.04 -4.30
CA ILE A 78 2.28 -12.67 -4.73
C ILE A 78 2.73 -12.52 -6.17
N THR A 79 1.79 -12.21 -7.07
CA THR A 79 2.02 -12.14 -8.51
C THR A 79 1.92 -10.70 -8.99
N ASN A 80 2.32 -10.48 -10.26
CA ASN A 80 2.13 -9.20 -10.92
C ASN A 80 0.65 -8.81 -10.98
N ASP A 81 -0.24 -9.79 -11.17
CA ASP A 81 -1.68 -9.55 -11.20
C ASP A 81 -2.18 -9.03 -9.84
N LEU A 82 -1.65 -9.55 -8.73
CA LEU A 82 -2.03 -9.08 -7.39
C LEU A 82 -1.53 -7.66 -7.13
N PHE A 83 -0.34 -7.31 -7.59
CA PHE A 83 0.14 -5.94 -7.54
C PHE A 83 -0.74 -5.00 -8.36
N GLY A 84 -1.17 -5.45 -9.55
CA GLY A 84 -2.09 -4.68 -10.38
C GLY A 84 -3.43 -4.45 -9.69
N LEU A 85 -3.95 -5.47 -9.04
CA LEU A 85 -5.21 -5.38 -8.30
C LEU A 85 -5.08 -4.45 -7.10
N TRP A 86 -3.99 -4.57 -6.33
CA TRP A 86 -3.68 -3.67 -5.21
C TRP A 86 -3.65 -2.21 -5.67
N LEU A 87 -2.93 -1.96 -6.77
CA LEU A 87 -2.80 -0.62 -7.33
C LEU A 87 -4.15 -0.09 -7.81
N GLN A 88 -4.95 -0.92 -8.47
CA GLN A 88 -6.27 -0.54 -8.96
C GLN A 88 -7.18 -0.09 -7.82
N PHE A 89 -7.16 -0.81 -6.70
CA PHE A 89 -7.93 -0.41 -5.51
C PHE A 89 -7.45 0.92 -4.94
N TRP A 90 -6.13 1.14 -4.92
CA TRP A 90 -5.58 2.41 -4.42
C TRP A 90 -6.01 3.57 -5.30
N LEU A 91 -5.84 3.45 -6.60
CA LEU A 91 -6.23 4.50 -7.55
C LEU A 91 -7.73 4.78 -7.47
N GLY A 92 -8.55 3.75 -7.42
CA GLY A 92 -10.00 3.90 -7.33
C GLY A 92 -10.43 4.55 -6.02
N THR A 93 -9.78 4.22 -4.92
CA THR A 93 -10.10 4.83 -3.61
C THR A 93 -9.76 6.31 -3.62
N ILE A 94 -8.61 6.69 -4.19
CA ILE A 94 -8.26 8.10 -4.33
C ILE A 94 -9.32 8.83 -5.15
N ASP A 95 -9.73 8.26 -6.27
CA ASP A 95 -10.73 8.89 -7.15
C ASP A 95 -12.09 9.07 -6.45
N GLU A 96 -12.43 8.18 -5.53
CA GLU A 96 -13.68 8.31 -4.74
C GLU A 96 -13.61 9.44 -3.72
N LEU A 97 -12.44 9.71 -3.15
CA LEU A 97 -12.32 10.56 -1.97
C LEU A 97 -11.69 11.91 -2.25
N PHE A 98 -10.79 12.00 -3.21
CA PHE A 98 -9.96 13.19 -3.40
C PHE A 98 -9.70 13.49 -4.87
N GLU A 99 -9.38 14.77 -5.14
CA GLU A 99 -8.99 15.25 -6.46
C GLU A 99 -8.03 16.43 -6.28
N GLY A 100 -6.87 16.40 -6.94
CA GLY A 100 -5.91 17.49 -6.88
C GLY A 100 -4.48 17.03 -7.02
N GLN A 101 -3.54 17.93 -6.71
CA GLN A 101 -2.10 17.67 -6.88
C GLN A 101 -1.60 16.55 -5.96
N LEU A 102 -1.98 16.57 -4.70
CA LEU A 102 -1.55 15.52 -3.76
C LEU A 102 -2.25 14.19 -4.05
N ALA A 103 -3.50 14.22 -4.48
CA ALA A 103 -4.18 13.01 -4.94
C ALA A 103 -3.42 12.39 -6.12
N ASN A 104 -3.01 13.20 -7.10
CA ASN A 104 -2.23 12.73 -8.24
C ASN A 104 -0.85 12.22 -7.81
N LEU A 105 -0.21 12.89 -6.87
CA LEU A 105 1.08 12.45 -6.33
C LEU A 105 0.95 11.09 -5.64
N ALA A 106 -0.12 10.88 -4.87
CA ALA A 106 -0.37 9.60 -4.22
C ALA A 106 -0.55 8.47 -5.23
N LYS A 107 -1.20 8.75 -6.37
CA LYS A 107 -1.33 7.78 -7.45
C LYS A 107 0.02 7.44 -8.07
N ASP A 108 0.81 8.46 -8.41
CA ASP A 108 2.12 8.26 -9.04
C ASP A 108 3.09 7.54 -8.12
N ARG A 109 3.11 7.89 -6.84
CA ARG A 109 3.94 7.22 -5.85
C ARG A 109 3.58 5.74 -5.72
N ALA A 110 2.29 5.43 -5.71
CA ALA A 110 1.83 4.05 -5.62
C ALA A 110 2.23 3.23 -6.85
N ARG A 111 2.15 3.81 -8.05
CA ARG A 111 2.60 3.14 -9.28
C ARG A 111 4.08 2.79 -9.20
N ASN A 112 4.89 3.73 -8.75
CA ASN A 112 6.35 3.51 -8.62
C ASN A 112 6.66 2.47 -7.55
N ILE A 113 5.97 2.53 -6.42
CA ILE A 113 6.16 1.59 -5.31
C ILE A 113 5.77 0.18 -5.74
N ALA A 114 4.63 0.02 -6.41
CA ALA A 114 4.17 -1.30 -6.87
C ALA A 114 5.17 -1.93 -7.84
N SER A 115 5.66 -1.16 -8.81
CA SER A 115 6.66 -1.65 -9.77
C SER A 115 7.96 -2.05 -9.08
N PHE A 116 8.42 -1.21 -8.16
CA PHE A 116 9.68 -1.45 -7.45
C PHE A 116 9.58 -2.70 -6.57
N MET A 117 8.49 -2.84 -5.83
CA MET A 117 8.27 -4.01 -4.97
C MET A 117 8.16 -5.30 -5.77
N PHE A 118 7.46 -5.26 -6.90
CA PHE A 118 7.36 -6.44 -7.77
C PHE A 118 8.75 -6.87 -8.25
N MET A 119 9.59 -5.93 -8.68
CA MET A 119 10.94 -6.25 -9.15
C MET A 119 11.80 -6.84 -8.03
N GLU A 120 11.69 -6.32 -6.81
CA GLU A 120 12.46 -6.82 -5.68
C GLU A 120 12.01 -8.23 -5.25
N ILE A 121 10.70 -8.50 -5.28
CA ILE A 121 10.17 -9.82 -4.98
C ILE A 121 10.63 -10.82 -6.03
N PHE A 122 10.59 -10.45 -7.32
CA PHE A 122 11.06 -11.29 -8.41
C PHE A 122 12.54 -11.64 -8.24
N ARG A 123 13.37 -10.63 -7.93
CA ARG A 123 14.79 -10.82 -7.67
C ARG A 123 15.03 -11.75 -6.49
N SER A 124 14.25 -11.59 -5.41
CA SER A 124 14.35 -12.44 -4.22
C SER A 124 14.07 -13.90 -4.54
N ARG A 125 13.09 -14.17 -5.43
CA ARG A 125 12.79 -15.54 -5.85
C ARG A 125 13.95 -16.17 -6.63
N GLN A 126 14.67 -15.38 -7.41
CA GLN A 126 15.79 -15.87 -8.22
C GLN A 126 17.05 -16.14 -7.40
N GLU A 127 17.15 -15.60 -6.21
CA GLU A 127 18.28 -15.80 -5.30
C GLU A 127 18.24 -17.14 -4.56
N LYS A 128 17.21 -17.94 -4.75
CA LYS A 128 17.04 -19.21 -4.07
C LYS A 128 17.91 -20.32 -4.65
#